data_d4686990247e759cc06dd31537d5c207
#
_entry.id   d4686990247e759cc06dd31537d5c207
#
_cell.length_a   1.000
_cell.length_b   1.000
_cell.length_c   1.000
_cell.angle_alpha   90.00
_cell.angle_beta   90.00
_cell.angle_gamma   90.00
#
_symmetry.space_group_name_H-M   'P 1'
#
loop_
_entity.id
_entity.type
_entity.pdbx_description
1 polymer ?
#
loop_
_entity_poly.entity_id
_entity_poly.type
_entity_poly.pdbx_seq_one_letter_code
_entity_poly.pdbx_strand_id
1 'polypeptide(L)'
;MIIAALALTSFNGCKNYLDQVPDDVITVEDIFKSKTNTDKFLANIYSVIPNELVQRFTNSGNAGPWTAASDEAKYTWDFNYANNMISSVWSNTDGVVAGFWNSYYEGIRNASYFIQNIDNANPVEVTSVMKSTYKAEARALRALYYYYLVKTYGAIPLIGEEILDINAPLSDLKLARTPFDACIDYIVDELDEAYKELPYRPNNNEYGRITKGVVKAYKSEALLLKASPLYNGNTDFASLKNPDGTALFSATEDKQKWQIAATASKEFIDEFVPTYYDLYQETNADPFVAAYLSCRNVMTIDWNKEWIFARSNSGNNAQYDRTPKHVGFPSAAQGGGALGATQAMVDAYFMKNGLPINDSKSEYSEVGFVNYKAPYDVADRTTFKMYVNREPRFYVGITYSGSYWLNQANSSTPVISWFNYSGNSGRSQSTSDVTPTGYTVRKNVGTNGNNRGALLLRLANIYLNYVEALNESSPGNADILKYVNLIRKRAGVPGYGEGDIAIPAGQAAMREAIRKERQVELAFENVRYFDTRRWKIAENVSGGPVYGMNLNADGNDFFKRTVIETRIFKKRDYLFPIPNNEVLKNEKLIQNVGW
;
A
#
# COMPACT_ATOMS: atom_id res chain seq x y z
N MET A 1 68.45 10.33 -55.68
CA MET A 1 68.51 8.98 -55.07
C MET A 1 68.72 9.13 -53.57
N ILE A 2 67.78 9.70 -52.85
CA ILE A 2 67.69 9.74 -51.37
C ILE A 2 66.23 10.01 -51.04
N ILE A 3 65.33 9.04 -51.10
CA ILE A 3 63.99 9.04 -50.49
C ILE A 3 63.50 7.60 -50.51
N ALA A 4 64.01 6.75 -49.63
CA ALA A 4 63.48 5.40 -49.42
C ALA A 4 64.07 4.73 -48.14
N ALA A 5 64.15 5.45 -47.05
CA ALA A 5 64.66 4.88 -45.80
C ALA A 5 64.04 5.52 -44.54
N LEU A 6 62.71 5.79 -44.54
CA LEU A 6 62.03 6.32 -43.35
C LEU A 6 60.59 5.85 -43.22
N ALA A 7 60.36 4.51 -43.33
CA ALA A 7 59.01 3.95 -43.14
C ALA A 7 59.06 2.57 -42.48
N LEU A 8 59.91 2.35 -41.45
CA LEU A 8 59.98 1.06 -40.74
C LEU A 8 60.28 1.29 -39.23
N THR A 9 59.61 2.21 -38.59
CA THR A 9 59.61 2.23 -37.14
C THR A 9 58.25 2.65 -36.61
N SER A 10 57.71 1.83 -35.76
CA SER A 10 56.55 2.05 -34.86
C SER A 10 55.22 1.42 -35.24
N PHE A 11 55.16 0.10 -35.18
CA PHE A 11 53.97 -0.63 -34.76
C PHE A 11 54.31 -1.44 -33.49
N ASN A 12 54.66 -0.77 -32.41
CA ASN A 12 54.52 -1.31 -31.06
C ASN A 12 53.19 -0.73 -30.52
N GLY A 13 52.07 -1.27 -30.96
CA GLY A 13 50.80 -1.05 -30.35
C GLY A 13 50.83 -1.67 -28.96
N CYS A 14 50.57 -0.87 -27.91
CA CYS A 14 50.39 -1.35 -26.54
C CYS A 14 49.27 -2.39 -26.52
N LYS A 15 49.60 -3.68 -26.42
CA LYS A 15 48.64 -4.76 -26.29
C LYS A 15 47.82 -4.72 -25.00
N ASN A 16 48.20 -3.90 -24.02
CA ASN A 16 47.57 -3.85 -22.69
C ASN A 16 46.69 -2.61 -22.46
N TYR A 17 46.44 -1.75 -23.47
CA TYR A 17 45.63 -0.56 -23.29
C TYR A 17 44.12 -0.85 -23.37
N LEU A 18 43.73 -1.97 -23.98
CA LEU A 18 42.33 -2.40 -24.11
C LEU A 18 41.90 -3.36 -23.00
N ASP A 19 42.83 -3.86 -22.19
CA ASP A 19 42.55 -4.76 -21.05
C ASP A 19 42.51 -4.03 -19.69
N GLN A 20 42.65 -2.71 -19.68
CA GLN A 20 42.38 -1.95 -18.46
C GLN A 20 40.85 -1.88 -18.27
N VAL A 21 40.32 -2.75 -17.39
CA VAL A 21 39.03 -2.51 -16.76
C VAL A 21 39.13 -1.11 -16.13
N PRO A 22 38.19 -0.18 -16.41
CA PRO A 22 38.19 1.12 -15.73
C PRO A 22 38.28 0.91 -14.22
N ASP A 23 39.23 1.54 -13.56
CA ASP A 23 39.44 1.45 -12.09
C ASP A 23 38.20 1.83 -11.27
N ASP A 24 37.18 2.42 -11.91
CA ASP A 24 35.93 2.84 -11.29
C ASP A 24 34.81 1.78 -11.32
N VAL A 25 35.02 0.63 -11.95
CA VAL A 25 34.03 -0.45 -11.94
C VAL A 25 34.22 -1.32 -10.71
N ILE A 26 33.40 -1.08 -9.69
CA ILE A 26 33.36 -1.93 -8.49
C ILE A 26 33.01 -3.36 -8.92
N THR A 27 33.97 -4.26 -8.81
CA THR A 27 33.74 -5.69 -9.05
C THR A 27 32.93 -6.30 -7.91
N VAL A 28 32.31 -7.43 -8.17
CA VAL A 28 31.57 -8.18 -7.14
C VAL A 28 32.47 -8.52 -5.93
N GLU A 29 33.71 -8.88 -6.19
CA GLU A 29 34.70 -9.16 -5.14
C GLU A 29 34.98 -7.91 -4.31
N ASP A 30 34.99 -6.72 -4.91
CA ASP A 30 35.20 -5.45 -4.22
C ASP A 30 34.03 -5.06 -3.30
N ILE A 31 32.80 -5.49 -3.64
CA ILE A 31 31.61 -5.24 -2.80
C ILE A 31 31.80 -5.84 -1.40
N PHE A 32 32.28 -7.07 -1.32
CA PHE A 32 32.42 -7.77 -0.04
C PHE A 32 33.78 -7.55 0.68
N LYS A 33 34.70 -6.77 0.08
CA LYS A 33 36.00 -6.42 0.71
C LYS A 33 35.84 -5.44 1.88
N SER A 34 34.79 -4.63 1.92
CA SER A 34 34.57 -3.67 3.01
C SER A 34 33.12 -3.66 3.49
N LYS A 35 32.94 -3.36 4.78
CA LYS A 35 31.60 -3.18 5.37
C LYS A 35 30.79 -2.11 4.64
N THR A 36 31.43 -0.99 4.29
CA THR A 36 30.77 0.13 3.61
C THR A 36 30.14 -0.30 2.28
N ASN A 37 30.83 -1.07 1.47
CA ASN A 37 30.32 -1.54 0.20
C ASN A 37 29.27 -2.63 0.38
N THR A 38 29.46 -3.53 1.35
CA THR A 38 28.45 -4.54 1.74
C THR A 38 27.15 -3.86 2.20
N ASP A 39 27.22 -2.83 3.06
CA ASP A 39 26.07 -2.05 3.51
C ASP A 39 25.35 -1.34 2.34
N LYS A 40 26.10 -0.76 1.40
CA LYS A 40 25.55 -0.12 0.20
C LYS A 40 24.80 -1.12 -0.67
N PHE A 41 25.33 -2.33 -0.83
CA PHE A 41 24.65 -3.35 -1.63
C PHE A 41 23.35 -3.83 -0.94
N LEU A 42 23.38 -4.07 0.36
CA LEU A 42 22.17 -4.37 1.13
C LEU A 42 21.14 -3.22 1.01
N ALA A 43 21.58 -1.96 1.14
CA ALA A 43 20.72 -0.79 0.95
C ALA A 43 20.13 -0.70 -0.46
N ASN A 44 20.87 -1.12 -1.50
CA ASN A 44 20.32 -1.22 -2.86
C ASN A 44 19.19 -2.26 -2.95
N ILE A 45 19.32 -3.39 -2.26
CA ILE A 45 18.20 -4.37 -2.18
C ILE A 45 17.00 -3.70 -1.51
N TYR A 46 17.18 -3.00 -0.38
CA TYR A 46 16.10 -2.24 0.29
C TYR A 46 15.44 -1.17 -0.59
N SER A 47 16.16 -0.61 -1.57
CA SER A 47 15.65 0.47 -2.43
C SER A 47 14.44 0.07 -3.26
N VAL A 48 14.22 -1.23 -3.48
CA VAL A 48 13.10 -1.80 -4.25
C VAL A 48 11.78 -1.85 -3.44
N ILE A 49 11.85 -1.67 -2.11
CA ILE A 49 10.64 -1.56 -1.27
C ILE A 49 9.74 -0.43 -1.77
N PRO A 50 8.41 -0.65 -1.91
CA PRO A 50 7.48 0.35 -2.41
C PRO A 50 7.52 1.66 -1.64
N ASN A 51 7.52 2.79 -2.36
CA ASN A 51 7.31 4.11 -1.79
C ASN A 51 5.87 4.56 -1.99
N GLU A 52 4.98 4.16 -1.11
CA GLU A 52 3.53 4.38 -1.24
C GLU A 52 3.09 5.85 -1.06
N LEU A 53 4.03 6.78 -0.82
CA LEU A 53 3.73 8.22 -0.74
C LEU A 53 3.91 8.96 -2.08
N VAL A 54 4.38 8.29 -3.14
CA VAL A 54 4.63 8.92 -4.45
C VAL A 54 3.67 8.44 -5.54
N GLN A 55 2.42 8.13 -5.20
CA GLN A 55 1.39 7.58 -6.08
C GLN A 55 1.07 8.44 -7.32
N ARG A 56 1.43 9.74 -7.28
CA ARG A 56 1.26 10.65 -8.43
C ARG A 56 1.90 10.11 -9.69
N PHE A 57 3.11 9.60 -9.57
CA PHE A 57 3.92 9.06 -10.66
C PHE A 57 4.07 7.55 -10.47
N THR A 58 3.13 6.81 -11.00
CA THR A 58 3.12 5.35 -10.96
C THR A 58 4.47 4.78 -11.43
N ASN A 59 4.98 3.78 -10.71
CA ASN A 59 6.32 3.19 -10.83
C ASN A 59 7.49 4.02 -10.30
N SER A 60 7.31 5.28 -9.91
CA SER A 60 8.35 5.97 -9.17
C SER A 60 8.51 5.33 -7.79
N GLY A 61 9.66 4.68 -7.56
CA GLY A 61 9.91 3.97 -6.30
C GLY A 61 8.92 2.81 -6.02
N ASN A 62 8.46 2.13 -7.07
CA ASN A 62 7.48 1.04 -7.02
C ASN A 62 6.13 1.43 -6.37
N ALA A 63 5.78 2.71 -6.38
CA ALA A 63 4.46 3.17 -5.94
C ALA A 63 3.39 2.83 -6.98
N GLY A 64 2.31 2.22 -6.54
CA GLY A 64 1.14 1.99 -7.37
C GLY A 64 0.06 3.06 -7.18
N PRO A 65 -0.87 3.20 -8.11
CA PRO A 65 -1.96 4.16 -8.01
C PRO A 65 -3.13 3.63 -7.16
N TRP A 66 -2.85 2.83 -6.15
CA TRP A 66 -3.80 1.94 -5.49
C TRP A 66 -5.00 2.66 -4.89
N THR A 67 -4.79 3.81 -4.23
CA THR A 67 -5.88 4.59 -3.64
C THR A 67 -6.86 5.07 -4.72
N ALA A 68 -6.37 5.68 -5.80
CA ALA A 68 -7.23 6.21 -6.86
C ALA A 68 -7.77 5.14 -7.82
N ALA A 69 -7.09 3.99 -7.92
CA ALA A 69 -7.56 2.83 -8.68
C ALA A 69 -8.56 1.95 -7.90
N SER A 70 -8.92 2.34 -6.66
CA SER A 70 -9.97 1.74 -5.83
C SER A 70 -11.21 2.63 -5.78
N ASP A 71 -12.25 2.16 -5.07
CA ASP A 71 -13.46 2.93 -4.81
C ASP A 71 -13.28 4.09 -3.82
N GLU A 72 -12.07 4.28 -3.27
CA GLU A 72 -11.80 5.31 -2.24
C GLU A 72 -11.65 6.72 -2.79
N ALA A 73 -10.97 6.89 -3.93
CA ALA A 73 -10.58 8.22 -4.40
C ALA A 73 -10.46 8.32 -5.93
N LYS A 74 -10.24 9.54 -6.42
CA LYS A 74 -9.92 9.86 -7.80
C LYS A 74 -8.84 10.94 -7.87
N TYR A 75 -7.88 10.80 -8.79
CA TYR A 75 -6.99 11.90 -9.17
C TYR A 75 -7.65 12.80 -10.22
N THR A 76 -7.46 14.11 -10.06
CA THR A 76 -7.89 15.09 -11.05
C THR A 76 -6.98 15.12 -12.28
N TRP A 77 -5.70 14.75 -12.12
CA TRP A 77 -4.70 14.80 -13.19
C TRP A 77 -4.80 13.60 -14.13
N ASP A 78 -5.03 13.85 -15.40
CA ASP A 78 -5.23 12.82 -16.43
C ASP A 78 -4.00 11.92 -16.63
N PHE A 79 -2.80 12.41 -16.36
CA PHE A 79 -1.57 11.63 -16.49
C PHE A 79 -1.44 10.53 -15.41
N ASN A 80 -2.25 10.56 -14.35
CA ASN A 80 -2.19 9.51 -13.32
C ASN A 80 -2.74 8.20 -13.87
N TYR A 81 -1.96 7.14 -13.77
CA TYR A 81 -2.27 5.84 -14.36
C TYR A 81 -3.55 5.19 -13.81
N ALA A 82 -4.01 5.59 -12.61
CA ALA A 82 -5.29 5.14 -12.09
C ALA A 82 -6.44 5.41 -13.07
N ASN A 83 -6.40 6.53 -13.83
CA ASN A 83 -7.43 6.88 -14.79
C ASN A 83 -7.55 5.84 -15.93
N ASN A 84 -6.44 5.25 -16.38
CA ASN A 84 -6.46 4.15 -17.34
C ASN A 84 -7.06 2.88 -16.72
N MET A 85 -6.71 2.59 -15.46
CA MET A 85 -7.17 1.38 -14.77
C MET A 85 -8.69 1.42 -14.50
N ILE A 86 -9.21 2.54 -14.00
CA ILE A 86 -10.65 2.69 -13.68
C ILE A 86 -11.54 2.78 -14.93
N SER A 87 -10.96 3.05 -16.10
CA SER A 87 -11.63 3.04 -17.40
C SER A 87 -11.46 1.73 -18.16
N SER A 88 -10.67 0.77 -17.60
CA SER A 88 -10.30 -0.50 -18.23
C SER A 88 -9.69 -0.34 -19.63
N VAL A 89 -8.90 0.74 -19.84
CA VAL A 89 -8.17 1.03 -21.09
C VAL A 89 -6.68 0.71 -21.03
N TRP A 90 -6.20 0.22 -19.89
CA TRP A 90 -4.82 -0.23 -19.71
C TRP A 90 -4.55 -1.59 -20.39
N SER A 91 -3.28 -1.92 -20.64
CA SER A 91 -2.89 -3.09 -21.42
C SER A 91 -1.62 -3.78 -20.91
N ASN A 92 -1.37 -5.00 -21.41
CA ASN A 92 -0.16 -5.78 -21.11
C ASN A 92 1.12 -5.21 -21.73
N THR A 93 1.02 -4.18 -22.57
CA THR A 93 2.15 -3.45 -23.16
C THR A 93 2.51 -2.20 -22.40
N ASP A 94 1.73 -1.82 -21.40
CA ASP A 94 1.95 -0.59 -20.65
C ASP A 94 3.22 -0.67 -19.80
N GLY A 95 4.03 0.40 -19.83
CA GLY A 95 5.28 0.47 -19.09
C GLY A 95 5.11 0.31 -17.56
N VAL A 96 3.97 0.71 -17.03
CA VAL A 96 3.61 0.51 -15.61
C VAL A 96 3.51 -0.98 -15.25
N VAL A 97 2.91 -1.77 -16.15
CA VAL A 97 2.78 -3.22 -15.96
C VAL A 97 4.15 -3.89 -15.93
N ALA A 98 5.01 -3.57 -16.90
CA ALA A 98 6.36 -4.12 -16.95
C ALA A 98 7.26 -3.59 -15.81
N GLY A 99 7.02 -2.35 -15.36
CA GLY A 99 7.85 -1.69 -14.35
C GLY A 99 7.86 -2.40 -13.00
N PHE A 100 6.69 -2.78 -12.47
CA PHE A 100 6.62 -3.56 -11.22
C PHE A 100 7.28 -4.93 -11.37
N TRP A 101 7.01 -5.62 -12.48
CA TRP A 101 7.59 -6.92 -12.79
C TRP A 101 9.12 -6.85 -12.78
N ASN A 102 9.68 -5.95 -13.57
CA ASN A 102 11.12 -5.82 -13.71
C ASN A 102 11.80 -5.43 -12.39
N SER A 103 11.28 -4.42 -11.71
CA SER A 103 11.85 -3.95 -10.45
C SER A 103 11.89 -5.03 -9.37
N TYR A 104 10.81 -5.79 -9.22
CA TYR A 104 10.79 -6.83 -8.18
C TYR A 104 11.68 -8.02 -8.55
N TYR A 105 11.74 -8.45 -9.83
CA TYR A 105 12.68 -9.51 -10.23
C TYR A 105 14.14 -9.06 -10.14
N GLU A 106 14.44 -7.78 -10.41
CA GLU A 106 15.77 -7.22 -10.15
C GLU A 106 16.11 -7.27 -8.65
N GLY A 107 15.18 -6.87 -7.78
CA GLY A 107 15.34 -6.97 -6.34
C GLY A 107 15.57 -8.41 -5.85
N ILE A 108 14.83 -9.37 -6.41
CA ILE A 108 14.98 -10.81 -6.13
C ILE A 108 16.38 -11.29 -6.54
N ARG A 109 16.83 -10.94 -7.74
CA ARG A 109 18.16 -11.31 -8.23
C ARG A 109 19.26 -10.73 -7.34
N ASN A 110 19.17 -9.44 -7.00
CA ASN A 110 20.15 -8.77 -6.16
C ASN A 110 20.19 -9.39 -4.76
N ALA A 111 19.03 -9.76 -4.18
CA ALA A 111 18.95 -10.45 -2.90
C ALA A 111 19.59 -11.84 -2.97
N SER A 112 19.29 -12.64 -3.99
CA SER A 112 19.89 -13.98 -4.19
C SER A 112 21.42 -13.86 -4.34
N TYR A 113 21.89 -12.89 -5.13
CA TYR A 113 23.30 -12.62 -5.31
C TYR A 113 23.99 -12.27 -3.99
N PHE A 114 23.38 -11.38 -3.19
CA PHE A 114 23.87 -11.00 -1.88
C PHE A 114 23.97 -12.22 -0.94
N ILE A 115 22.90 -13.04 -0.87
CA ILE A 115 22.83 -14.24 -0.02
C ILE A 115 23.95 -15.24 -0.34
N GLN A 116 24.26 -15.46 -1.62
CA GLN A 116 25.29 -16.41 -2.04
C GLN A 116 26.71 -15.92 -1.75
N ASN A 117 26.92 -14.60 -1.67
CA ASN A 117 28.28 -14.04 -1.59
C ASN A 117 28.63 -13.40 -0.24
N ILE A 118 27.67 -13.13 0.65
CA ILE A 118 27.91 -12.45 1.93
C ILE A 118 28.89 -13.21 2.84
N ASP A 119 28.96 -14.53 2.73
CA ASP A 119 29.87 -15.34 3.53
C ASP A 119 31.34 -15.04 3.17
N ASN A 120 31.62 -14.54 1.96
CA ASN A 120 32.94 -14.08 1.51
C ASN A 120 33.34 -12.70 2.02
N ALA A 121 32.43 -11.98 2.71
CA ALA A 121 32.74 -10.64 3.23
C ALA A 121 33.89 -10.68 4.24
N ASN A 122 34.71 -9.58 4.24
CA ASN A 122 35.86 -9.43 5.12
C ASN A 122 35.43 -9.68 6.59
N PRO A 123 35.95 -10.73 7.25
CA PRO A 123 35.49 -11.12 8.60
C PRO A 123 35.92 -10.13 9.69
N VAL A 124 36.86 -9.25 9.41
CA VAL A 124 37.30 -8.20 10.37
C VAL A 124 36.27 -7.07 10.43
N GLU A 125 35.70 -6.71 9.29
CA GLU A 125 34.73 -5.61 9.19
C GLU A 125 33.28 -6.08 9.29
N VAL A 126 32.97 -7.26 8.75
CA VAL A 126 31.64 -7.87 8.73
C VAL A 126 31.68 -9.15 9.56
N THR A 127 31.33 -9.05 10.84
CA THR A 127 31.37 -10.18 11.77
C THR A 127 30.41 -11.30 11.37
N SER A 128 30.61 -12.51 11.91
CA SER A 128 29.71 -13.65 11.64
C SER A 128 28.25 -13.35 11.98
N VAL A 129 27.99 -12.66 13.10
CA VAL A 129 26.64 -12.21 13.49
C VAL A 129 26.05 -11.26 12.46
N MET A 130 26.84 -10.29 11.97
CA MET A 130 26.40 -9.38 10.92
C MET A 130 26.09 -10.12 9.62
N LYS A 131 26.93 -11.09 9.22
CA LYS A 131 26.68 -11.91 8.02
C LYS A 131 25.37 -12.65 8.13
N SER A 132 25.09 -13.33 9.26
CA SER A 132 23.83 -14.06 9.49
C SER A 132 22.62 -13.11 9.41
N THR A 133 22.69 -11.96 10.10
CA THR A 133 21.59 -10.97 10.09
C THR A 133 21.36 -10.38 8.69
N TYR A 134 22.43 -9.96 7.98
CA TYR A 134 22.33 -9.40 6.64
C TYR A 134 21.79 -10.41 5.61
N LYS A 135 22.21 -11.68 5.74
CA LYS A 135 21.70 -12.79 4.94
C LYS A 135 20.19 -12.99 5.17
N ALA A 136 19.77 -12.95 6.44
CA ALA A 136 18.35 -13.07 6.81
C ALA A 136 17.52 -11.87 6.30
N GLU A 137 18.04 -10.64 6.36
CA GLU A 137 17.39 -9.47 5.80
C GLU A 137 17.23 -9.58 4.27
N ALA A 138 18.26 -9.97 3.56
CA ALA A 138 18.21 -10.17 2.11
C ALA A 138 17.22 -11.28 1.72
N ARG A 139 17.17 -12.38 2.49
CA ARG A 139 16.20 -13.48 2.32
C ARG A 139 14.76 -12.97 2.51
N ALA A 140 14.50 -12.23 3.59
CA ALA A 140 13.20 -11.65 3.84
C ALA A 140 12.78 -10.64 2.75
N LEU A 141 13.70 -9.78 2.29
CA LEU A 141 13.43 -8.85 1.19
C LEU A 141 13.07 -9.59 -0.11
N ARG A 142 13.78 -10.69 -0.43
CA ARG A 142 13.45 -11.56 -1.56
C ARG A 142 12.02 -12.09 -1.46
N ALA A 143 11.65 -12.60 -0.28
CA ALA A 143 10.30 -13.09 -0.02
C ALA A 143 9.24 -11.98 -0.17
N LEU A 144 9.53 -10.75 0.32
CA LEU A 144 8.63 -9.60 0.16
C LEU A 144 8.45 -9.22 -1.32
N TYR A 145 9.51 -9.27 -2.14
CA TYR A 145 9.39 -8.96 -3.57
C TYR A 145 8.57 -10.02 -4.31
N TYR A 146 8.71 -11.29 -3.97
CA TYR A 146 7.79 -12.32 -4.44
C TYR A 146 6.36 -12.08 -3.96
N TYR A 147 6.14 -11.67 -2.70
CA TYR A 147 4.81 -11.33 -2.21
C TYR A 147 4.17 -10.18 -3.00
N TYR A 148 4.92 -9.10 -3.31
CA TYR A 148 4.40 -8.01 -4.13
C TYR A 148 4.09 -8.44 -5.57
N LEU A 149 4.88 -9.33 -6.14
CA LEU A 149 4.59 -9.94 -7.45
C LEU A 149 3.30 -10.77 -7.42
N VAL A 150 3.17 -11.72 -6.48
CA VAL A 150 2.00 -12.62 -6.45
C VAL A 150 0.70 -11.89 -6.13
N LYS A 151 0.72 -10.87 -5.27
CA LYS A 151 -0.48 -10.10 -4.99
C LYS A 151 -0.93 -9.22 -6.17
N THR A 152 -0.02 -8.92 -7.12
CA THR A 152 -0.27 -8.07 -8.28
C THR A 152 -0.60 -8.91 -9.52
N TYR A 153 0.20 -9.94 -9.83
CA TYR A 153 0.11 -10.74 -11.05
C TYR A 153 -0.51 -12.13 -10.85
N GLY A 154 -0.70 -12.57 -9.61
CA GLY A 154 -1.11 -13.93 -9.29
C GLY A 154 0.05 -14.92 -9.35
N ALA A 155 -0.15 -16.10 -9.96
CA ALA A 155 0.91 -17.08 -10.16
C ALA A 155 2.06 -16.51 -11.00
N ILE A 156 3.32 -16.75 -10.62
CA ILE A 156 4.52 -16.20 -11.26
C ILE A 156 5.63 -17.26 -11.37
N PRO A 157 6.65 -17.08 -12.21
CA PRO A 157 7.84 -17.91 -12.13
C PRO A 157 8.58 -17.71 -10.80
N LEU A 158 8.86 -18.78 -10.06
CA LEU A 158 9.79 -18.78 -8.94
C LEU A 158 11.18 -19.17 -9.45
N ILE A 159 12.17 -18.30 -9.22
CA ILE A 159 13.58 -18.60 -9.51
C ILE A 159 14.23 -19.27 -8.29
N GLY A 160 13.66 -19.03 -7.09
CA GLY A 160 14.18 -19.59 -5.85
C GLY A 160 15.48 -18.95 -5.40
N GLU A 161 16.42 -19.77 -4.93
CA GLU A 161 17.73 -19.34 -4.47
C GLU A 161 18.75 -19.20 -5.61
N GLU A 162 18.44 -19.70 -6.79
CA GLU A 162 19.37 -19.74 -7.91
C GLU A 162 19.57 -18.35 -8.53
N ILE A 163 20.75 -18.15 -9.09
CA ILE A 163 21.04 -17.06 -10.01
C ILE A 163 21.12 -17.67 -11.39
N LEU A 164 20.17 -17.31 -12.25
CA LEU A 164 20.17 -17.81 -13.63
C LEU A 164 21.40 -17.27 -14.36
N ASP A 165 22.18 -18.19 -14.93
CA ASP A 165 23.32 -17.83 -15.77
C ASP A 165 22.80 -17.24 -17.10
N ILE A 166 23.13 -15.97 -17.37
CA ILE A 166 22.73 -15.28 -18.60
C ILE A 166 23.31 -15.93 -19.88
N ASN A 167 24.34 -16.76 -19.75
CA ASN A 167 24.94 -17.53 -20.86
C ASN A 167 24.36 -18.92 -21.00
N ALA A 168 23.43 -19.34 -20.13
CA ALA A 168 22.76 -20.63 -20.23
C ALA A 168 21.94 -20.72 -21.52
N PRO A 169 21.68 -21.94 -22.02
CA PRO A 169 20.77 -22.15 -23.14
C PRO A 169 19.42 -21.46 -22.89
N LEU A 170 18.87 -20.80 -23.91
CA LEU A 170 17.60 -20.08 -23.78
C LEU A 170 16.45 -20.95 -23.25
N SER A 171 16.47 -22.25 -23.52
CA SER A 171 15.51 -23.22 -22.97
C SER A 171 15.49 -23.27 -21.45
N ASP A 172 16.64 -23.08 -20.82
CA ASP A 172 16.82 -23.17 -19.35
C ASP A 172 16.40 -21.89 -18.66
N LEU A 173 16.45 -20.75 -19.40
CA LEU A 173 15.98 -19.44 -18.94
C LEU A 173 14.46 -19.28 -19.06
N LYS A 174 13.78 -20.15 -19.83
CA LYS A 174 12.34 -20.12 -20.03
C LYS A 174 11.61 -20.89 -18.92
N LEU A 175 11.29 -20.21 -17.83
CA LEU A 175 10.56 -20.77 -16.70
C LEU A 175 9.05 -20.66 -16.91
N ALA A 176 8.30 -21.70 -16.56
CA ALA A 176 6.85 -21.67 -16.47
C ALA A 176 6.43 -20.94 -15.18
N ARG A 177 5.16 -20.53 -15.11
CA ARG A 177 4.58 -19.98 -13.89
C ARG A 177 4.45 -21.07 -12.83
N THR A 178 4.84 -20.78 -11.60
CA THR A 178 4.62 -21.66 -10.44
C THR A 178 3.18 -21.47 -9.97
N PRO A 179 2.44 -22.53 -9.60
CA PRO A 179 1.11 -22.41 -9.01
C PRO A 179 1.07 -21.43 -7.84
N PHE A 180 0.00 -20.64 -7.74
CA PHE A 180 -0.12 -19.58 -6.76
C PHE A 180 0.11 -20.05 -5.32
N ASP A 181 -0.49 -21.20 -4.94
CA ASP A 181 -0.32 -21.78 -3.62
C ASP A 181 1.14 -22.10 -3.30
N ALA A 182 1.86 -22.68 -4.25
CA ALA A 182 3.29 -22.98 -4.11
C ALA A 182 4.15 -21.71 -4.05
N CYS A 183 3.75 -20.64 -4.75
CA CYS A 183 4.42 -19.33 -4.59
C CYS A 183 4.29 -18.81 -3.16
N ILE A 184 3.08 -18.91 -2.57
CA ILE A 184 2.86 -18.45 -1.18
C ILE A 184 3.61 -19.35 -0.19
N ASP A 185 3.63 -20.67 -0.40
CA ASP A 185 4.37 -21.58 0.49
C ASP A 185 5.87 -21.24 0.49
N TYR A 186 6.47 -21.04 -0.68
CA TYR A 186 7.85 -20.57 -0.77
C TYR A 186 8.10 -19.25 -0.03
N ILE A 187 7.20 -18.27 -0.18
CA ILE A 187 7.31 -16.98 0.53
C ILE A 187 7.28 -17.20 2.04
N VAL A 188 6.38 -18.04 2.53
CA VAL A 188 6.24 -18.34 3.97
C VAL A 188 7.49 -19.05 4.49
N ASP A 189 8.00 -20.04 3.78
CA ASP A 189 9.22 -20.78 4.15
C ASP A 189 10.43 -19.84 4.23
N GLU A 190 10.59 -18.93 3.27
CA GLU A 190 11.66 -17.92 3.26
C GLU A 190 11.56 -16.94 4.44
N LEU A 191 10.33 -16.51 4.79
CA LEU A 191 10.09 -15.65 5.94
C LEU A 191 10.38 -16.38 7.27
N ASP A 192 9.98 -17.65 7.40
CA ASP A 192 10.25 -18.46 8.59
C ASP A 192 11.74 -18.77 8.75
N GLU A 193 12.46 -18.98 7.65
CA GLU A 193 13.91 -19.15 7.69
C GLU A 193 14.62 -17.85 8.11
N ALA A 194 14.23 -16.72 7.52
CA ALA A 194 14.78 -15.43 7.88
C ALA A 194 14.53 -15.06 9.35
N TYR A 195 13.36 -15.42 9.89
CA TYR A 195 12.98 -15.15 11.28
C TYR A 195 14.04 -15.62 12.29
N LYS A 196 14.72 -16.73 12.03
CA LYS A 196 15.67 -17.34 12.97
C LYS A 196 16.82 -16.41 13.37
N GLU A 197 17.32 -15.63 12.40
CA GLU A 197 18.52 -14.81 12.54
C GLU A 197 18.23 -13.29 12.69
N LEU A 198 16.97 -12.87 12.54
CA LEU A 198 16.59 -11.47 12.62
C LEU A 198 16.46 -10.99 14.08
N PRO A 199 16.70 -9.70 14.35
CA PRO A 199 16.45 -9.12 15.67
C PRO A 199 14.96 -8.84 15.91
N TYR A 200 14.54 -8.75 17.16
CA TYR A 200 13.20 -8.31 17.54
C TYR A 200 12.96 -6.81 17.28
N ARG A 201 13.99 -6.00 17.40
CA ARG A 201 13.96 -4.55 17.13
C ARG A 201 15.20 -4.18 16.30
N PRO A 202 15.09 -3.15 15.45
CA PRO A 202 16.27 -2.60 14.82
C PRO A 202 17.20 -1.99 15.88
N ASN A 203 18.49 -1.93 15.59
CA ASN A 203 19.41 -1.13 16.40
C ASN A 203 19.01 0.35 16.35
N ASN A 204 19.51 1.14 17.31
CA ASN A 204 19.26 2.59 17.34
C ASN A 204 19.68 3.22 15.99
N ASN A 205 18.79 4.02 15.43
CA ASN A 205 18.91 4.71 14.12
C ASN A 205 18.84 3.83 12.85
N GLU A 206 18.54 2.54 12.96
CA GLU A 206 18.35 1.63 11.81
C GLU A 206 16.87 1.35 11.53
N TYR A 207 16.01 2.31 11.81
CA TYR A 207 14.57 2.19 11.52
C TYR A 207 14.32 1.92 10.03
N GLY A 208 13.42 0.98 9.74
CA GLY A 208 13.12 0.51 8.39
C GLY A 208 13.85 -0.78 7.99
N ARG A 209 14.77 -1.30 8.82
CA ARG A 209 15.34 -2.64 8.60
C ARG A 209 14.36 -3.74 8.98
N ILE A 210 14.47 -4.87 8.31
CA ILE A 210 13.65 -6.05 8.56
C ILE A 210 13.92 -6.61 9.97
N THR A 211 12.85 -6.96 10.67
CA THR A 211 12.88 -7.56 12.01
C THR A 211 12.01 -8.81 12.07
N LYS A 212 12.06 -9.56 13.15
CA LYS A 212 11.16 -10.69 13.43
C LYS A 212 9.69 -10.32 13.29
N GLY A 213 9.30 -9.13 13.79
CA GLY A 213 7.94 -8.64 13.66
C GLY A 213 7.51 -8.40 12.21
N VAL A 214 8.40 -7.86 11.36
CA VAL A 214 8.11 -7.64 9.94
C VAL A 214 7.83 -8.95 9.22
N VAL A 215 8.70 -9.96 9.37
CA VAL A 215 8.53 -11.25 8.66
C VAL A 215 7.28 -12.00 9.12
N LYS A 216 6.96 -12.01 10.43
CA LYS A 216 5.73 -12.62 10.95
C LYS A 216 4.47 -11.87 10.46
N ALA A 217 4.52 -10.55 10.35
CA ALA A 217 3.41 -9.76 9.82
C ALA A 217 3.16 -10.03 8.34
N TYR A 218 4.21 -10.11 7.51
CA TYR A 218 4.06 -10.47 6.10
C TYR A 218 3.67 -11.93 5.89
N LYS A 219 4.04 -12.85 6.78
CA LYS A 219 3.50 -14.21 6.80
C LYS A 219 1.97 -14.20 6.98
N SER A 220 1.45 -13.39 7.92
CA SER A 220 0.00 -13.18 8.09
C SER A 220 -0.65 -12.65 6.80
N GLU A 221 -0.07 -11.62 6.17
CA GLU A 221 -0.57 -11.04 4.91
C GLU A 221 -0.60 -12.08 3.77
N ALA A 222 0.48 -12.84 3.58
CA ALA A 222 0.59 -13.84 2.52
C ALA A 222 -0.42 -14.99 2.68
N LEU A 223 -0.59 -15.48 3.91
CA LEU A 223 -1.53 -16.57 4.22
C LEU A 223 -2.99 -16.11 4.12
N LEU A 224 -3.30 -14.86 4.53
CA LEU A 224 -4.62 -14.27 4.30
C LEU A 224 -4.94 -14.14 2.81
N LEU A 225 -3.96 -13.73 2.01
CA LEU A 225 -4.10 -13.66 0.56
C LEU A 225 -4.40 -15.04 -0.03
N LYS A 226 -3.65 -16.09 0.39
CA LYS A 226 -3.84 -17.50 -0.03
C LYS A 226 -5.22 -18.04 0.30
N ALA A 227 -5.81 -17.62 1.43
CA ALA A 227 -7.13 -18.06 1.88
C ALA A 227 -8.27 -17.34 1.16
N SER A 228 -8.01 -16.17 0.54
CA SER A 228 -9.04 -15.26 0.02
C SER A 228 -9.72 -15.79 -1.24
N PRO A 229 -11.01 -15.45 -1.49
CA PRO A 229 -11.84 -16.01 -2.56
C PRO A 229 -11.29 -15.87 -3.99
N LEU A 230 -10.45 -14.86 -4.27
CA LEU A 230 -9.84 -14.71 -5.59
C LEU A 230 -8.88 -15.87 -5.92
N TYR A 231 -8.24 -16.45 -4.90
CA TYR A 231 -7.17 -17.45 -5.03
C TYR A 231 -7.56 -18.83 -4.52
N ASN A 232 -8.62 -18.92 -3.73
CA ASN A 232 -9.08 -20.14 -3.07
C ASN A 232 -10.49 -20.50 -3.54
N GLY A 233 -10.59 -21.46 -4.45
CA GLY A 233 -11.88 -21.91 -5.02
C GLY A 233 -12.41 -21.03 -6.15
N ASN A 234 -11.56 -20.27 -6.83
CA ASN A 234 -11.99 -19.39 -7.90
C ASN A 234 -12.08 -20.10 -9.26
N THR A 235 -13.27 -20.44 -9.69
CA THR A 235 -13.54 -21.11 -10.97
C THR A 235 -13.31 -20.20 -12.19
N ASP A 236 -13.29 -18.86 -12.04
CA ASP A 236 -12.96 -17.93 -13.13
C ASP A 236 -11.54 -18.14 -13.67
N PHE A 237 -10.64 -18.72 -12.85
CA PHE A 237 -9.25 -19.01 -13.21
C PHE A 237 -8.99 -20.49 -13.56
N ALA A 238 -10.03 -21.32 -13.64
CA ALA A 238 -9.86 -22.78 -13.90
C ALA A 238 -9.19 -23.10 -15.25
N SER A 239 -9.27 -22.19 -16.22
CA SER A 239 -8.60 -22.32 -17.53
C SER A 239 -7.12 -21.96 -17.50
N LEU A 240 -6.64 -21.28 -16.45
CA LEU A 240 -5.23 -20.91 -16.34
C LEU A 240 -4.38 -22.12 -15.97
N LYS A 241 -3.74 -22.69 -16.98
CA LYS A 241 -2.85 -23.85 -16.86
C LYS A 241 -1.57 -23.60 -17.65
N ASN A 242 -0.46 -24.09 -17.12
CA ASN A 242 0.79 -24.17 -17.88
C ASN A 242 0.65 -25.09 -19.09
N PRO A 243 1.57 -25.06 -20.07
CA PRO A 243 1.54 -25.93 -21.23
C PRO A 243 1.56 -27.45 -20.90
N ASP A 244 2.09 -27.82 -19.74
CA ASP A 244 2.11 -29.20 -19.22
C ASP A 244 0.80 -29.63 -18.55
N GLY A 245 -0.20 -28.74 -18.50
CA GLY A 245 -1.51 -28.95 -17.86
C GLY A 245 -1.57 -28.61 -16.36
N THR A 246 -0.47 -28.19 -15.74
CA THR A 246 -0.44 -27.79 -14.32
C THR A 246 -1.35 -26.57 -14.08
N ALA A 247 -2.35 -26.70 -13.21
CA ALA A 247 -3.26 -25.60 -12.86
C ALA A 247 -2.54 -24.52 -12.04
N LEU A 248 -2.73 -23.26 -12.40
CA LEU A 248 -2.08 -22.13 -11.72
C LEU A 248 -2.84 -21.67 -10.46
N PHE A 249 -4.14 -21.96 -10.36
CA PHE A 249 -4.99 -21.62 -9.23
C PHE A 249 -5.90 -22.79 -8.87
N SER A 250 -6.23 -22.93 -7.57
CA SER A 250 -7.19 -23.92 -7.12
C SER A 250 -8.63 -23.51 -7.47
N ALA A 251 -9.33 -24.36 -8.20
CA ALA A 251 -10.77 -24.19 -8.46
C ALA A 251 -11.66 -24.71 -7.31
N THR A 252 -11.07 -25.40 -6.34
CA THR A 252 -11.76 -25.95 -5.16
C THR A 252 -11.36 -25.16 -3.92
N GLU A 253 -12.37 -24.71 -3.15
CA GLU A 253 -12.12 -24.03 -1.88
C GLU A 253 -11.51 -25.01 -0.85
N ASP A 254 -10.44 -24.56 -0.20
CA ASP A 254 -9.86 -25.18 0.98
C ASP A 254 -10.07 -24.28 2.20
N LYS A 255 -10.97 -24.68 3.09
CA LYS A 255 -11.30 -23.93 4.31
C LYS A 255 -10.18 -23.92 5.34
N GLN A 256 -9.23 -24.89 5.28
CA GLN A 256 -8.11 -24.92 6.22
C GLN A 256 -7.17 -23.73 6.01
N LYS A 257 -7.10 -23.16 4.81
CA LYS A 257 -6.30 -21.94 4.55
C LYS A 257 -6.70 -20.78 5.45
N TRP A 258 -7.99 -20.62 5.77
CA TRP A 258 -8.46 -19.60 6.70
C TRP A 258 -7.98 -19.84 8.13
N GLN A 259 -8.00 -21.10 8.59
CA GLN A 259 -7.49 -21.46 9.91
C GLN A 259 -5.97 -21.19 10.01
N ILE A 260 -5.21 -21.53 8.96
CA ILE A 260 -3.76 -21.28 8.90
C ILE A 260 -3.48 -19.76 8.93
N ALA A 261 -4.24 -18.96 8.20
CA ALA A 261 -4.12 -17.50 8.21
C ALA A 261 -4.47 -16.89 9.59
N ALA A 262 -5.51 -17.40 10.25
CA ALA A 262 -5.88 -17.00 11.61
C ALA A 262 -4.77 -17.34 12.61
N THR A 263 -4.21 -18.54 12.52
CA THR A 263 -3.12 -19.00 13.39
C THR A 263 -1.89 -18.11 13.24
N ALA A 264 -1.46 -17.81 12.00
CA ALA A 264 -0.29 -16.96 11.76
C ALA A 264 -0.47 -15.53 12.29
N SER A 265 -1.68 -14.97 12.15
CA SER A 265 -2.00 -13.66 12.72
C SER A 265 -2.00 -13.68 14.24
N LYS A 266 -2.54 -14.76 14.85
CA LYS A 266 -2.56 -14.93 16.30
C LYS A 266 -1.16 -15.11 16.88
N GLU A 267 -0.30 -15.90 16.22
CA GLU A 267 1.11 -16.04 16.61
C GLU A 267 1.83 -14.68 16.66
N PHE A 268 1.61 -13.82 15.67
CA PHE A 268 2.15 -12.46 15.71
C PHE A 268 1.65 -11.69 16.95
N ILE A 269 0.34 -11.73 17.19
CA ILE A 269 -0.27 -11.01 18.33
C ILE A 269 0.31 -11.50 19.65
N ASP A 270 0.38 -12.82 19.85
CA ASP A 270 0.83 -13.41 21.11
C ASP A 270 2.32 -13.15 21.40
N GLU A 271 3.15 -13.09 20.36
CA GLU A 271 4.59 -12.89 20.51
C GLU A 271 4.98 -11.41 20.67
N PHE A 272 4.30 -10.52 19.93
CA PHE A 272 4.79 -9.13 19.81
C PHE A 272 3.94 -8.10 20.57
N VAL A 273 2.68 -8.39 20.92
CA VAL A 273 1.78 -7.42 21.56
C VAL A 273 1.61 -7.75 23.04
N PRO A 274 1.72 -6.77 23.95
CA PRO A 274 2.00 -5.33 23.73
C PRO A 274 3.49 -4.98 23.80
N THR A 275 4.39 -5.97 23.90
CA THR A 275 5.81 -5.75 24.22
C THR A 275 6.55 -4.92 23.16
N TYR A 276 6.30 -5.26 21.89
CA TYR A 276 6.99 -4.63 20.75
C TYR A 276 6.08 -3.69 19.97
N TYR A 277 4.81 -4.04 19.84
CA TYR A 277 3.79 -3.26 19.13
C TYR A 277 2.54 -3.12 19.97
N ASP A 278 1.84 -2.00 19.81
CA ASP A 278 0.55 -1.75 20.42
C ASP A 278 -0.24 -0.74 19.59
N LEU A 279 -1.57 -0.70 19.71
CA LEU A 279 -2.36 0.34 19.07
C LEU A 279 -1.91 1.72 19.55
N TYR A 280 -1.64 2.62 18.61
CA TYR A 280 -1.23 3.97 18.94
C TYR A 280 -2.42 4.75 19.52
N GLN A 281 -2.22 5.38 20.66
CA GLN A 281 -3.23 6.16 21.36
C GLN A 281 -2.63 7.44 21.91
N GLU A 282 -3.40 8.53 21.76
CA GLU A 282 -3.16 9.84 22.36
C GLU A 282 -4.11 10.05 23.54
N THR A 283 -3.72 10.92 24.43
CA THR A 283 -4.56 11.35 25.57
C THR A 283 -5.02 12.79 25.39
N ASN A 284 -6.28 13.08 25.72
CA ASN A 284 -6.84 14.44 25.76
C ASN A 284 -7.97 14.47 26.80
N ALA A 285 -8.26 15.65 27.34
CA ALA A 285 -9.38 15.84 28.25
C ALA A 285 -10.75 15.52 27.60
N ASP A 286 -10.88 15.77 26.29
CA ASP A 286 -12.01 15.34 25.49
C ASP A 286 -11.68 13.99 24.82
N PRO A 287 -12.38 12.89 25.16
CA PRO A 287 -12.14 11.57 24.56
C PRO A 287 -12.31 11.54 23.04
N PHE A 288 -13.19 12.37 22.49
CA PHE A 288 -13.40 12.45 21.04
C PHE A 288 -12.20 13.10 20.32
N VAL A 289 -11.60 14.11 20.95
CA VAL A 289 -10.34 14.71 20.47
C VAL A 289 -9.18 13.75 20.65
N ALA A 290 -9.11 12.99 21.75
CA ALA A 290 -8.10 11.96 21.96
C ALA A 290 -8.13 10.91 20.85
N ALA A 291 -9.32 10.41 20.48
CA ALA A 291 -9.51 9.46 19.39
C ALA A 291 -9.12 10.06 18.02
N TYR A 292 -9.51 11.33 17.76
CA TYR A 292 -9.09 12.04 16.54
C TYR A 292 -7.56 12.12 16.44
N LEU A 293 -6.88 12.52 17.52
CA LEU A 293 -5.43 12.61 17.56
C LEU A 293 -4.77 11.24 17.39
N SER A 294 -5.30 10.20 18.02
CA SER A 294 -4.82 8.82 17.87
C SER A 294 -4.87 8.35 16.40
N CYS A 295 -6.01 8.55 15.75
CA CYS A 295 -6.21 8.16 14.34
C CYS A 295 -5.39 9.01 13.36
N ARG A 296 -5.11 10.28 13.69
CA ARG A 296 -4.27 11.18 12.87
C ARG A 296 -2.80 10.86 13.04
N ASN A 297 -2.36 10.82 14.30
CA ASN A 297 -0.94 10.78 14.64
C ASN A 297 -0.31 9.41 14.39
N VAL A 298 -1.10 8.33 14.38
CA VAL A 298 -0.60 7.02 13.92
C VAL A 298 -0.02 7.10 12.51
N MET A 299 -0.51 8.02 11.65
CA MET A 299 -0.01 8.21 10.29
C MET A 299 1.03 9.31 10.15
N THR A 300 1.14 10.23 11.13
CA THR A 300 1.97 11.43 11.01
C THR A 300 3.18 11.45 11.97
N ILE A 301 3.25 10.51 12.90
CA ILE A 301 4.41 10.29 13.76
C ILE A 301 5.11 9.02 13.32
N ASP A 302 6.25 9.16 12.67
CA ASP A 302 7.01 8.04 12.16
C ASP A 302 7.49 7.13 13.30
N TRP A 303 7.53 5.82 13.04
CA TRP A 303 8.06 4.78 13.94
C TRP A 303 7.38 4.74 15.33
N ASN A 304 6.10 5.16 15.39
CA ASN A 304 5.31 4.96 16.60
C ASN A 304 5.08 3.45 16.86
N LYS A 305 4.58 3.13 18.05
CA LYS A 305 4.44 1.73 18.50
C LYS A 305 3.48 0.86 17.69
N GLU A 306 2.69 1.43 16.78
CA GLU A 306 1.81 0.67 15.90
C GLU A 306 2.46 0.32 14.56
N TRP A 307 3.52 1.04 14.14
CA TRP A 307 4.20 0.79 12.88
C TRP A 307 5.03 -0.48 12.93
N ILE A 308 4.71 -1.44 12.06
CA ILE A 308 5.46 -2.69 11.91
C ILE A 308 6.53 -2.52 10.84
N PHE A 309 6.16 -1.99 9.67
CA PHE A 309 7.07 -1.80 8.57
C PHE A 309 6.74 -0.54 7.76
N ALA A 310 7.77 0.19 7.40
CA ALA A 310 7.71 1.35 6.55
C ALA A 310 9.01 1.51 5.76
N ARG A 311 8.92 2.09 4.57
CA ARG A 311 10.10 2.60 3.88
C ARG A 311 10.54 3.88 4.59
N SER A 312 11.76 3.92 5.09
CA SER A 312 12.32 5.12 5.71
C SER A 312 12.62 6.19 4.66
N ASN A 313 12.48 7.46 5.06
CA ASN A 313 12.95 8.63 4.31
C ASN A 313 12.45 8.70 2.85
N SER A 314 11.15 8.79 2.66
CA SER A 314 10.54 8.98 1.34
C SER A 314 10.06 10.41 1.14
N GLY A 315 10.29 10.97 -0.06
CA GLY A 315 9.67 12.23 -0.48
C GLY A 315 8.15 12.08 -0.46
N ASN A 316 7.43 13.02 0.17
CA ASN A 316 5.98 12.93 0.34
C ASN A 316 5.24 13.80 -0.67
N ASN A 317 5.11 13.35 -1.91
CA ASN A 317 4.26 14.02 -2.90
C ASN A 317 2.78 14.01 -2.49
N ALA A 318 2.35 13.04 -1.67
CA ALA A 318 0.98 12.95 -1.17
C ALA A 318 0.57 14.18 -0.35
N GLN A 319 1.52 14.87 0.29
CA GLN A 319 1.26 16.12 1.00
C GLN A 319 0.69 17.19 0.05
N TYR A 320 1.33 17.42 -1.10
CA TYR A 320 0.88 18.40 -2.09
C TYR A 320 -0.42 17.95 -2.77
N ASP A 321 -0.54 16.68 -3.14
CA ASP A 321 -1.71 16.12 -3.83
C ASP A 321 -2.98 16.21 -3.00
N ARG A 322 -2.84 16.10 -1.67
CA ARG A 322 -3.94 16.08 -0.70
C ARG A 322 -4.26 17.46 -0.12
N THR A 323 -3.32 18.41 -0.19
CA THR A 323 -3.54 19.79 0.27
C THR A 323 -4.39 20.54 -0.74
N PRO A 324 -5.54 21.14 -0.34
CA PRO A 324 -6.34 21.94 -1.25
C PRO A 324 -5.59 23.15 -1.82
N LYS A 325 -6.12 23.78 -2.88
CA LYS A 325 -5.47 24.90 -3.59
C LYS A 325 -5.28 26.12 -2.70
N HIS A 326 -6.28 26.48 -1.89
CA HIS A 326 -6.27 27.57 -0.93
C HIS A 326 -5.74 28.91 -1.50
N VAL A 327 -6.26 29.32 -2.65
CA VAL A 327 -5.90 30.61 -3.28
C VAL A 327 -6.14 31.75 -2.29
N GLY A 328 -5.19 32.68 -2.20
CA GLY A 328 -5.23 33.83 -1.28
C GLY A 328 -4.59 33.55 0.10
N PHE A 329 -4.11 32.34 0.35
CA PHE A 329 -3.39 31.98 1.58
C PHE A 329 -1.88 31.79 1.33
N PRO A 330 -1.04 31.78 2.39
CA PRO A 330 0.40 31.55 2.23
C PRO A 330 0.71 30.23 1.52
N SER A 331 1.79 30.19 0.73
CA SER A 331 2.19 29.02 -0.09
C SER A 331 2.34 27.72 0.73
N ALA A 332 2.74 27.81 1.99
CA ALA A 332 2.83 26.67 2.89
C ALA A 332 1.48 25.98 3.17
N ALA A 333 0.37 26.68 2.96
CA ALA A 333 -0.99 26.16 3.10
C ALA A 333 -1.59 25.74 1.75
N GLN A 334 -0.90 25.96 0.62
CA GLN A 334 -1.40 25.68 -0.72
C GLN A 334 -0.89 24.33 -1.25
N GLY A 335 -1.73 23.68 -2.06
CA GLY A 335 -1.38 22.41 -2.73
C GLY A 335 -2.11 22.22 -4.04
N GLY A 336 -2.06 20.98 -4.55
CA GLY A 336 -2.73 20.60 -5.79
C GLY A 336 -4.20 20.23 -5.61
N GLY A 337 -4.62 19.82 -4.41
CA GLY A 337 -5.99 19.35 -4.15
C GLY A 337 -6.43 18.19 -5.04
N ALA A 338 -5.48 17.47 -5.61
CA ALA A 338 -5.69 16.61 -6.76
C ALA A 338 -6.28 15.24 -6.45
N LEU A 339 -6.13 14.76 -5.22
CA LEU A 339 -6.67 13.47 -4.78
C LEU A 339 -7.97 13.68 -4.01
N GLY A 340 -9.09 13.51 -4.70
CA GLY A 340 -10.44 13.66 -4.15
C GLY A 340 -10.99 12.33 -3.63
N ALA A 341 -11.54 12.32 -2.40
CA ALA A 341 -12.29 11.16 -1.90
C ALA A 341 -13.63 11.00 -2.64
N THR A 342 -14.04 9.78 -2.95
CA THR A 342 -15.36 9.52 -3.55
C THR A 342 -16.46 9.70 -2.51
N GLN A 343 -17.69 9.97 -2.97
CA GLN A 343 -18.84 10.03 -2.07
C GLN A 343 -19.06 8.69 -1.36
N ALA A 344 -18.83 7.57 -2.06
CA ALA A 344 -18.93 6.24 -1.47
C ALA A 344 -18.01 6.05 -0.26
N MET A 345 -16.77 6.58 -0.34
CA MET A 345 -15.84 6.55 0.80
C MET A 345 -16.27 7.53 1.91
N VAL A 346 -16.78 8.70 1.58
CA VAL A 346 -17.34 9.66 2.55
C VAL A 346 -18.51 9.03 3.31
N ASP A 347 -19.38 8.30 2.63
CA ASP A 347 -20.53 7.59 3.20
C ASP A 347 -20.10 6.34 4.01
N ALA A 348 -18.92 5.81 3.74
CA ALA A 348 -18.42 4.62 4.43
C ALA A 348 -18.14 4.86 5.91
N TYR A 349 -17.73 6.05 6.31
CA TYR A 349 -17.48 6.38 7.71
C TYR A 349 -18.75 6.33 8.55
N PHE A 350 -18.61 5.89 9.80
CA PHE A 350 -19.71 5.84 10.75
C PHE A 350 -20.06 7.24 11.31
N MET A 351 -21.18 7.31 12.00
CA MET A 351 -21.52 8.44 12.87
C MET A 351 -20.79 8.33 14.21
N LYS A 352 -20.76 9.40 14.99
CA LYS A 352 -20.13 9.45 16.33
C LYS A 352 -20.66 8.38 17.28
N ASN A 353 -21.94 8.01 17.14
CA ASN A 353 -22.57 6.92 17.90
C ASN A 353 -22.22 5.52 17.40
N GLY A 354 -21.35 5.39 16.37
CA GLY A 354 -20.88 4.12 15.81
C GLY A 354 -21.84 3.45 14.83
N LEU A 355 -22.98 4.05 14.52
CA LEU A 355 -23.95 3.55 13.54
C LEU A 355 -23.58 3.99 12.11
N PRO A 356 -23.87 3.18 11.10
CA PRO A 356 -23.74 3.61 9.70
C PRO A 356 -24.78 4.70 9.37
N ILE A 357 -24.50 5.54 8.36
CA ILE A 357 -25.33 6.70 8.00
C ILE A 357 -26.76 6.36 7.62
N ASN A 358 -26.99 5.12 7.11
CA ASN A 358 -28.31 4.64 6.68
C ASN A 358 -29.11 3.99 7.81
N ASP A 359 -28.58 3.91 9.03
CA ASP A 359 -29.35 3.45 10.18
C ASP A 359 -30.30 4.57 10.65
N SER A 360 -31.55 4.21 10.97
CA SER A 360 -32.57 5.19 11.38
C SER A 360 -32.23 5.94 12.68
N LYS A 361 -31.34 5.38 13.52
CA LYS A 361 -30.85 6.00 14.77
C LYS A 361 -29.55 6.76 14.59
N SER A 362 -29.03 6.85 13.37
CA SER A 362 -27.72 7.47 13.09
C SER A 362 -27.71 8.98 13.24
N GLU A 363 -28.87 9.63 13.19
CA GLU A 363 -29.04 11.10 13.15
C GLU A 363 -28.39 11.79 11.94
N TYR A 364 -28.05 11.02 10.90
CA TYR A 364 -27.48 11.56 9.67
C TYR A 364 -28.51 12.36 8.88
N SER A 365 -28.08 13.48 8.30
CA SER A 365 -28.93 14.33 7.47
C SER A 365 -28.15 15.03 6.37
N GLU A 366 -28.71 15.13 5.18
CA GLU A 366 -28.18 15.91 4.05
C GLU A 366 -28.97 17.20 3.82
N VAL A 367 -29.70 17.69 4.84
CA VAL A 367 -30.55 18.88 4.71
C VAL A 367 -30.17 19.93 5.75
N GLY A 368 -29.78 21.12 5.26
CA GLY A 368 -29.54 22.32 6.07
C GLY A 368 -28.18 22.35 6.75
N PHE A 369 -27.98 23.40 7.53
CA PHE A 369 -26.74 23.74 8.20
C PHE A 369 -26.96 23.90 9.72
N VAL A 370 -25.89 23.76 10.47
CA VAL A 370 -25.85 23.96 11.91
C VAL A 370 -24.49 24.50 12.32
N ASN A 371 -24.42 25.28 13.42
CA ASN A 371 -23.14 25.62 14.02
C ASN A 371 -22.54 24.39 14.67
N TYR A 372 -21.34 24.03 14.26
CA TYR A 372 -20.67 22.79 14.68
C TYR A 372 -19.17 23.01 14.84
N LYS A 373 -18.61 22.46 15.90
CA LYS A 373 -17.17 22.37 16.14
C LYS A 373 -16.72 20.93 15.91
N ALA A 374 -16.02 20.69 14.81
CA ALA A 374 -15.40 19.39 14.57
C ALA A 374 -14.23 19.16 15.55
N PRO A 375 -13.82 17.90 15.79
CA PRO A 375 -12.74 17.63 16.74
C PRO A 375 -11.46 18.36 16.34
N TYR A 376 -10.84 19.00 17.33
CA TYR A 376 -9.62 19.79 17.16
C TYR A 376 -9.78 21.09 16.34
N ASP A 377 -10.99 21.52 16.00
CA ASP A 377 -11.23 22.82 15.38
C ASP A 377 -11.02 23.96 16.39
N VAL A 378 -10.62 25.14 15.90
CA VAL A 378 -10.38 26.33 16.75
C VAL A 378 -11.68 26.95 17.24
N ALA A 379 -12.74 26.93 16.42
CA ALA A 379 -14.04 27.52 16.73
C ALA A 379 -15.18 26.80 16.03
N ASP A 380 -16.41 27.07 16.47
CA ASP A 380 -17.64 26.70 15.79
C ASP A 380 -17.73 27.39 14.42
N ARG A 381 -18.39 26.75 13.48
CA ARG A 381 -18.75 27.32 12.18
C ARG A 381 -20.01 26.72 11.62
N THR A 382 -20.67 27.45 10.73
CA THR A 382 -21.79 26.94 9.96
C THR A 382 -21.33 25.77 9.08
N THR A 383 -21.84 24.57 9.37
CA THR A 383 -21.46 23.33 8.74
C THR A 383 -22.67 22.63 8.14
N PHE A 384 -22.55 22.09 6.93
CA PHE A 384 -23.59 21.28 6.32
C PHE A 384 -23.80 19.99 7.11
N LYS A 385 -25.06 19.62 7.39
CA LYS A 385 -25.38 18.53 8.34
C LYS A 385 -24.78 17.17 7.97
N MET A 386 -24.51 16.90 6.68
CA MET A 386 -23.82 15.69 6.21
C MET A 386 -22.49 15.43 6.94
N TYR A 387 -21.82 16.49 7.39
CA TYR A 387 -20.48 16.43 8.01
C TYR A 387 -20.50 16.53 9.54
N VAL A 388 -21.67 16.64 10.12
CA VAL A 388 -21.86 16.82 11.57
C VAL A 388 -21.96 15.47 12.26
N ASN A 389 -21.44 15.36 13.47
CA ASN A 389 -21.48 14.13 14.29
C ASN A 389 -20.96 12.87 13.58
N ARG A 390 -19.97 13.01 12.68
CA ARG A 390 -19.27 11.87 12.12
C ARG A 390 -18.23 11.36 13.11
N GLU A 391 -17.79 10.12 12.94
CA GLU A 391 -16.71 9.53 13.74
C GLU A 391 -15.36 10.27 13.56
N PRO A 392 -14.41 10.16 14.51
CA PRO A 392 -13.10 10.83 14.41
C PRO A 392 -12.33 10.56 13.14
N ARG A 393 -12.37 9.32 12.61
CA ARG A 393 -11.64 8.95 11.37
C ARG A 393 -12.15 9.68 10.13
N PHE A 394 -13.42 10.08 10.08
CA PHE A 394 -13.94 10.96 9.04
C PHE A 394 -13.19 12.29 8.99
N TYR A 395 -13.04 12.95 10.13
CA TYR A 395 -12.34 14.24 10.22
C TYR A 395 -10.83 14.11 10.00
N VAL A 396 -10.26 12.93 10.23
CA VAL A 396 -8.87 12.61 9.89
C VAL A 396 -8.71 12.36 8.39
N GLY A 397 -9.67 11.68 7.77
CA GLY A 397 -9.58 11.17 6.40
C GLY A 397 -10.00 12.17 5.33
N ILE A 398 -10.93 13.07 5.65
CA ILE A 398 -11.67 13.87 4.66
C ILE A 398 -11.54 15.37 4.96
N THR A 399 -11.11 16.14 3.96
CA THR A 399 -11.34 17.60 3.92
C THR A 399 -12.62 17.84 3.13
N TYR A 400 -13.57 18.52 3.74
CA TYR A 400 -14.87 18.86 3.14
C TYR A 400 -15.06 20.37 3.06
N SER A 401 -15.98 20.86 2.22
CA SER A 401 -16.22 22.29 2.03
C SER A 401 -16.69 22.93 3.32
N GLY A 402 -16.00 23.98 3.77
CA GLY A 402 -16.20 24.65 5.07
C GLY A 402 -15.38 24.04 6.21
N SER A 403 -14.52 23.04 5.98
CA SER A 403 -13.65 22.49 7.02
C SER A 403 -12.41 23.35 7.25
N TYR A 404 -11.94 23.41 8.50
CA TYR A 404 -10.65 24.02 8.82
C TYR A 404 -9.50 23.17 8.29
N TRP A 405 -8.42 23.81 7.82
CA TRP A 405 -7.19 23.15 7.37
C TRP A 405 -6.19 22.98 8.53
N LEU A 406 -5.25 22.05 8.39
CA LEU A 406 -4.37 21.55 9.45
C LEU A 406 -3.42 22.57 10.07
N ASN A 407 -2.94 23.53 9.31
CA ASN A 407 -1.82 24.40 9.73
C ASN A 407 -2.25 25.61 10.55
N GLN A 408 -3.33 25.50 11.29
CA GLN A 408 -4.00 26.63 11.94
C GLN A 408 -3.45 26.98 13.31
N ALA A 409 -2.88 26.02 14.01
CA ALA A 409 -2.39 26.22 15.37
C ALA A 409 -1.35 27.35 15.50
N ASN A 410 -0.70 27.73 14.40
CA ASN A 410 0.35 28.74 14.35
C ASN A 410 -0.03 29.97 13.50
N SER A 411 -1.27 30.10 13.03
CA SER A 411 -1.72 31.20 12.17
C SER A 411 -2.71 32.09 12.88
N SER A 412 -2.52 33.41 12.83
CA SER A 412 -3.50 34.41 13.24
C SER A 412 -4.77 34.40 12.38
N THR A 413 -4.71 33.76 11.21
CA THR A 413 -5.83 33.62 10.25
C THR A 413 -6.02 32.16 9.87
N PRO A 414 -7.01 31.46 10.46
CA PRO A 414 -7.32 30.09 10.14
C PRO A 414 -7.71 29.89 8.67
N VAL A 415 -7.14 28.87 8.01
CA VAL A 415 -7.50 28.51 6.65
C VAL A 415 -8.73 27.61 6.67
N ILE A 416 -9.78 28.01 5.96
CA ILE A 416 -10.97 27.21 5.70
C ILE A 416 -10.98 26.78 4.24
N SER A 417 -11.18 25.50 3.98
CA SER A 417 -11.24 24.94 2.63
C SER A 417 -12.64 25.11 2.05
N TRP A 418 -12.77 25.82 0.94
CA TRP A 418 -14.04 25.99 0.22
C TRP A 418 -13.91 25.40 -1.19
N PHE A 419 -14.67 24.32 -1.47
CA PHE A 419 -14.65 23.58 -2.74
C PHE A 419 -15.80 23.93 -3.69
N ASN A 420 -16.79 24.73 -3.26
CA ASN A 420 -17.82 25.28 -4.12
C ASN A 420 -17.18 26.09 -5.28
N TYR A 421 -17.90 26.32 -6.38
CA TYR A 421 -17.35 26.87 -7.60
C TYR A 421 -16.46 28.11 -7.39
N SER A 422 -16.94 29.10 -6.67
CA SER A 422 -16.22 30.35 -6.36
C SER A 422 -15.28 30.27 -5.15
N GLY A 423 -15.25 29.16 -4.44
CA GLY A 423 -14.43 28.96 -3.23
C GLY A 423 -12.92 29.02 -3.51
N ASN A 424 -12.11 29.20 -2.45
CA ASN A 424 -10.65 29.31 -2.54
C ASN A 424 -9.93 28.06 -3.08
N SER A 425 -10.65 26.94 -3.15
CA SER A 425 -10.21 25.67 -3.70
C SER A 425 -11.21 25.11 -4.72
N GLY A 426 -12.09 25.96 -5.24
CA GLY A 426 -13.11 25.64 -6.22
C GLY A 426 -12.61 25.72 -7.68
N ARG A 427 -13.44 25.29 -8.61
CA ARG A 427 -13.10 25.24 -10.06
C ARG A 427 -12.82 26.60 -10.71
N SER A 428 -13.35 27.71 -10.15
CA SER A 428 -13.00 29.05 -10.65
C SER A 428 -11.54 29.45 -10.39
N GLN A 429 -10.85 28.76 -9.47
CA GLN A 429 -9.48 29.09 -9.08
C GLN A 429 -8.41 28.38 -9.91
N SER A 430 -8.74 27.22 -10.49
CA SER A 430 -7.80 26.44 -11.32
C SER A 430 -8.57 25.44 -12.19
N THR A 431 -8.02 25.15 -13.37
CA THR A 431 -8.54 24.12 -14.28
C THR A 431 -7.95 22.75 -14.02
N SER A 432 -6.80 22.66 -13.34
CA SER A 432 -6.04 21.41 -13.13
C SER A 432 -5.86 21.03 -11.65
N ASP A 433 -5.66 22.02 -10.77
CA ASP A 433 -5.32 21.80 -9.37
C ASP A 433 -6.55 22.04 -8.48
N VAL A 434 -7.57 21.22 -8.68
CA VAL A 434 -8.83 21.25 -7.91
C VAL A 434 -9.29 19.84 -7.65
N THR A 435 -10.04 19.67 -6.57
CA THR A 435 -10.62 18.35 -6.28
C THR A 435 -11.59 17.90 -7.37
N PRO A 436 -11.52 16.63 -7.80
CA PRO A 436 -12.47 16.10 -8.77
C PRO A 436 -13.84 15.73 -8.15
N THR A 437 -13.97 15.74 -6.82
CA THR A 437 -15.13 15.18 -6.11
C THR A 437 -15.82 16.15 -5.15
N GLY A 438 -15.22 17.32 -4.86
CA GLY A 438 -15.68 18.23 -3.79
C GLY A 438 -15.16 17.87 -2.40
N TYR A 439 -14.26 16.91 -2.32
CA TYR A 439 -13.51 16.51 -1.13
C TYR A 439 -12.04 16.37 -1.49
N THR A 440 -11.13 16.49 -0.51
CA THR A 440 -9.77 15.98 -0.66
C THR A 440 -9.48 14.94 0.41
N VAL A 441 -8.66 13.96 0.07
CA VAL A 441 -8.11 13.02 1.05
C VAL A 441 -7.22 13.80 2.01
N ARG A 442 -7.46 13.67 3.31
CA ARG A 442 -6.72 14.39 4.37
C ARG A 442 -5.78 13.47 5.16
N LYS A 443 -6.07 12.16 5.20
CA LYS A 443 -5.25 11.19 5.94
C LYS A 443 -3.79 11.26 5.52
N ASN A 444 -2.88 11.15 6.50
CA ASN A 444 -1.44 11.25 6.29
C ASN A 444 -0.95 12.61 5.75
N VAL A 445 -1.69 13.68 6.06
CA VAL A 445 -1.26 15.06 5.83
C VAL A 445 -0.92 15.70 7.18
N GLY A 446 0.25 16.29 7.28
CA GLY A 446 0.74 16.87 8.54
C GLY A 446 1.62 18.09 8.32
N THR A 447 2.07 18.70 9.42
CA THR A 447 2.93 19.89 9.43
C THR A 447 4.42 19.56 9.41
N ASN A 448 4.80 18.28 9.47
CA ASN A 448 6.17 17.81 9.74
C ASN A 448 7.08 17.69 8.49
N GLY A 449 6.76 18.37 7.40
CA GLY A 449 7.58 18.35 6.18
C GLY A 449 7.35 17.12 5.29
N ASN A 450 8.17 16.99 4.25
CA ASN A 450 7.97 16.02 3.18
C ASN A 450 8.82 14.74 3.32
N ASN A 451 9.85 14.75 4.17
CA ASN A 451 10.72 13.59 4.37
C ASN A 451 10.22 12.76 5.56
N ARG A 452 9.41 11.77 5.26
CA ARG A 452 8.76 10.91 6.25
C ARG A 452 8.83 9.45 5.83
N GLY A 453 8.59 8.56 6.78
CA GLY A 453 8.40 7.15 6.47
C GLY A 453 7.14 6.91 5.64
N ALA A 454 7.24 6.06 4.59
CA ALA A 454 6.08 5.55 3.89
C ALA A 454 5.61 4.27 4.57
N LEU A 455 4.57 4.37 5.37
CA LEU A 455 3.98 3.24 6.09
C LEU A 455 3.46 2.19 5.11
N LEU A 456 3.84 0.93 5.33
CA LEU A 456 3.41 -0.23 4.55
C LEU A 456 2.54 -1.19 5.37
N LEU A 457 2.82 -1.32 6.67
CA LEU A 457 2.10 -2.27 7.54
C LEU A 457 2.12 -1.80 9.00
N ARG A 458 0.97 -1.82 9.66
CA ARG A 458 0.78 -1.49 11.08
C ARG A 458 -0.09 -2.52 11.80
N LEU A 459 -0.10 -2.49 13.12
CA LEU A 459 -0.79 -3.49 13.94
C LEU A 459 -2.28 -3.65 13.62
N ALA A 460 -2.97 -2.57 13.27
CA ALA A 460 -4.38 -2.66 12.89
C ALA A 460 -4.61 -3.59 11.68
N ASN A 461 -3.65 -3.69 10.72
CA ASN A 461 -3.75 -4.66 9.64
C ASN A 461 -3.80 -6.08 10.20
N ILE A 462 -2.93 -6.41 11.15
CA ILE A 462 -2.83 -7.75 11.74
C ILE A 462 -4.09 -8.11 12.54
N TYR A 463 -4.63 -7.16 13.32
CA TYR A 463 -5.90 -7.41 14.04
C TYR A 463 -7.04 -7.67 13.06
N LEU A 464 -7.12 -6.90 11.96
CA LEU A 464 -8.14 -7.09 10.93
C LEU A 464 -7.93 -8.36 10.12
N ASN A 465 -6.69 -8.76 9.83
CA ASN A 465 -6.37 -10.05 9.21
C ASN A 465 -6.84 -11.20 10.10
N TYR A 466 -6.53 -11.11 11.40
CA TYR A 466 -6.92 -12.13 12.38
C TYR A 466 -8.44 -12.31 12.47
N VAL A 467 -9.19 -11.22 12.69
CA VAL A 467 -10.64 -11.33 12.85
C VAL A 467 -11.33 -11.74 11.55
N GLU A 468 -10.83 -11.35 10.39
CA GLU A 468 -11.33 -11.81 9.09
C GLU A 468 -11.13 -13.32 8.94
N ALA A 469 -9.90 -13.79 9.08
CA ALA A 469 -9.57 -15.21 8.94
C ALA A 469 -10.28 -16.07 10.00
N LEU A 470 -10.40 -15.57 11.23
CA LEU A 470 -11.09 -16.26 12.32
C LEU A 470 -12.61 -16.33 12.09
N ASN A 471 -13.23 -15.29 11.52
CA ASN A 471 -14.65 -15.34 11.16
C ASN A 471 -14.93 -16.36 10.06
N GLU A 472 -14.01 -16.58 9.13
CA GLU A 472 -14.18 -17.57 8.06
C GLU A 472 -13.90 -19.01 8.54
N SER A 473 -12.97 -19.21 9.48
CA SER A 473 -12.59 -20.53 9.99
C SER A 473 -13.37 -20.96 11.24
N SER A 474 -13.72 -20.03 12.12
CA SER A 474 -14.36 -20.31 13.43
C SER A 474 -15.36 -19.20 13.79
N PRO A 475 -16.50 -19.11 13.08
CA PRO A 475 -17.50 -18.07 13.31
C PRO A 475 -18.00 -18.07 14.76
N GLY A 476 -18.18 -16.86 15.31
CA GLY A 476 -18.65 -16.68 16.70
C GLY A 476 -17.56 -16.81 17.77
N ASN A 477 -16.30 -17.02 17.40
CA ASN A 477 -15.19 -16.97 18.33
C ASN A 477 -15.10 -15.59 19.01
N ALA A 478 -14.92 -15.58 20.34
CA ALA A 478 -14.92 -14.36 21.16
C ALA A 478 -13.82 -13.34 20.76
N ASP A 479 -12.69 -13.82 20.25
CA ASP A 479 -11.60 -12.96 19.80
C ASP A 479 -12.01 -12.07 18.61
N ILE A 480 -13.01 -12.45 17.82
CA ILE A 480 -13.52 -11.63 16.72
C ILE A 480 -14.02 -10.29 17.28
N LEU A 481 -14.93 -10.32 18.26
CA LEU A 481 -15.44 -9.12 18.92
C LEU A 481 -14.34 -8.38 19.67
N LYS A 482 -13.47 -9.10 20.37
CA LYS A 482 -12.37 -8.50 21.13
C LYS A 482 -11.52 -7.60 20.25
N TYR A 483 -10.97 -8.11 19.15
CA TYR A 483 -9.99 -7.37 18.36
C TYR A 483 -10.63 -6.33 17.44
N VAL A 484 -11.81 -6.57 16.87
CA VAL A 484 -12.52 -5.54 16.12
C VAL A 484 -12.95 -4.37 17.03
N ASN A 485 -13.36 -4.65 18.27
CA ASN A 485 -13.75 -3.62 19.21
C ASN A 485 -12.56 -2.82 19.76
N LEU A 486 -11.35 -3.40 19.84
CA LEU A 486 -10.14 -2.61 20.15
C LEU A 486 -9.91 -1.49 19.12
N ILE A 487 -10.08 -1.80 17.84
CA ILE A 487 -9.95 -0.81 16.76
C ILE A 487 -11.05 0.26 16.87
N ARG A 488 -12.31 -0.16 17.04
CA ARG A 488 -13.45 0.75 17.17
C ARG A 488 -13.29 1.69 18.35
N LYS A 489 -12.91 1.18 19.51
CA LYS A 489 -12.69 1.99 20.73
C LYS A 489 -11.55 2.99 20.56
N ARG A 490 -10.41 2.55 19.97
CA ARG A 490 -9.32 3.47 19.64
C ARG A 490 -9.80 4.61 18.74
N ALA A 491 -10.71 4.30 17.79
CA ALA A 491 -11.30 5.28 16.88
C ALA A 491 -12.40 6.15 17.50
N GLY A 492 -12.72 5.95 18.79
CA GLY A 492 -13.70 6.75 19.51
C GLY A 492 -15.16 6.42 19.19
N VAL A 493 -15.42 5.20 18.71
CA VAL A 493 -16.79 4.71 18.48
C VAL A 493 -17.08 3.48 19.33
N PRO A 494 -18.34 3.26 19.78
CA PRO A 494 -18.71 2.09 20.56
C PRO A 494 -18.38 0.77 19.83
N GLY A 495 -18.02 -0.26 20.58
CA GLY A 495 -17.84 -1.61 20.07
C GLY A 495 -19.17 -2.29 19.69
N TYR A 496 -19.09 -3.33 18.88
CA TYR A 496 -20.23 -4.21 18.66
C TYR A 496 -20.64 -4.87 19.99
N GLY A 497 -21.94 -4.83 20.31
CA GLY A 497 -22.49 -5.26 21.60
C GLY A 497 -22.50 -4.17 22.67
N GLU A 498 -22.11 -2.93 22.36
CA GLU A 498 -22.10 -1.80 23.30
C GLU A 498 -23.08 -0.71 22.88
N GLY A 499 -23.80 -0.12 23.85
CA GLY A 499 -24.83 0.88 23.58
C GLY A 499 -25.90 0.36 22.61
N ASP A 500 -26.19 1.14 21.57
CA ASP A 500 -27.15 0.78 20.53
C ASP A 500 -26.55 -0.08 19.41
N ILE A 501 -25.26 -0.45 19.49
CA ILE A 501 -24.58 -1.20 18.43
C ILE A 501 -24.78 -2.69 18.65
N ALA A 502 -25.66 -3.28 17.87
CA ALA A 502 -25.89 -4.72 17.92
C ALA A 502 -24.65 -5.53 17.46
N ILE A 503 -24.47 -6.71 18.03
CA ILE A 503 -23.52 -7.70 17.51
C ILE A 503 -24.06 -8.20 16.16
N PRO A 504 -23.27 -8.16 15.06
CA PRO A 504 -23.69 -8.70 13.77
C PRO A 504 -24.10 -10.18 13.87
N ALA A 505 -25.31 -10.52 13.39
CA ALA A 505 -25.88 -11.85 13.56
C ALA A 505 -25.31 -12.85 12.53
N GLY A 506 -24.50 -13.80 13.00
CA GLY A 506 -23.93 -14.87 12.20
C GLY A 506 -22.74 -14.47 11.34
N GLN A 507 -22.12 -15.46 10.68
CA GLN A 507 -20.86 -15.31 9.95
C GLN A 507 -20.93 -14.25 8.84
N ALA A 508 -22.01 -14.25 8.04
CA ALA A 508 -22.11 -13.35 6.88
C ALA A 508 -22.22 -11.88 7.30
N ALA A 509 -23.07 -11.57 8.30
CA ALA A 509 -23.21 -10.20 8.81
C ALA A 509 -21.91 -9.73 9.49
N MET A 510 -21.24 -10.61 10.23
CA MET A 510 -19.94 -10.31 10.85
C MET A 510 -18.86 -10.07 9.79
N ARG A 511 -18.84 -10.85 8.69
CA ARG A 511 -17.94 -10.62 7.55
C ARG A 511 -18.09 -9.21 6.98
N GLU A 512 -19.32 -8.77 6.74
CA GLU A 512 -19.57 -7.42 6.22
C GLU A 512 -19.18 -6.33 7.24
N ALA A 513 -19.42 -6.55 8.52
CA ALA A 513 -18.99 -5.65 9.59
C ALA A 513 -17.45 -5.54 9.67
N ILE A 514 -16.72 -6.63 9.59
CA ILE A 514 -15.25 -6.66 9.56
C ILE A 514 -14.73 -5.97 8.29
N ARG A 515 -15.30 -6.25 7.12
CA ARG A 515 -14.91 -5.59 5.86
C ARG A 515 -15.16 -4.08 5.90
N LYS A 516 -16.26 -3.65 6.51
CA LYS A 516 -16.59 -2.24 6.70
C LYS A 516 -15.61 -1.57 7.65
N GLU A 517 -15.30 -2.20 8.79
CA GLU A 517 -14.32 -1.69 9.74
C GLU A 517 -12.93 -1.58 9.08
N ARG A 518 -12.52 -2.59 8.30
CA ARG A 518 -11.27 -2.59 7.56
C ARG A 518 -11.23 -1.47 6.51
N GLN A 519 -12.32 -1.24 5.78
CA GLN A 519 -12.44 -0.14 4.82
C GLN A 519 -12.21 1.23 5.47
N VAL A 520 -12.83 1.46 6.63
CA VAL A 520 -12.77 2.76 7.32
C VAL A 520 -11.42 2.93 8.05
N GLU A 521 -10.96 1.90 8.73
CA GLU A 521 -9.71 1.96 9.49
C GLU A 521 -8.50 2.16 8.58
N LEU A 522 -8.42 1.39 7.50
CA LEU A 522 -7.29 1.41 6.57
C LEU A 522 -7.55 2.30 5.33
N ALA A 523 -8.56 3.18 5.40
CA ALA A 523 -8.88 4.11 4.31
C ALA A 523 -7.64 4.87 3.85
N PHE A 524 -7.41 4.94 2.54
CA PHE A 524 -6.31 5.66 1.88
C PHE A 524 -4.88 5.19 2.24
N GLU A 525 -4.75 3.96 2.76
CA GLU A 525 -3.48 3.30 3.07
C GLU A 525 -3.07 2.26 2.00
N ASN A 526 -3.59 2.36 0.77
CA ASN A 526 -3.26 1.50 -0.38
C ASN A 526 -3.71 0.04 -0.25
N VAL A 527 -4.53 -0.28 0.73
CA VAL A 527 -5.00 -1.64 1.02
C VAL A 527 -6.27 -1.98 0.23
N ARG A 528 -7.19 -1.02 0.11
CA ARG A 528 -8.53 -1.22 -0.46
C ARG A 528 -8.54 -1.80 -1.87
N TYR A 529 -7.60 -1.39 -2.73
CA TYR A 529 -7.46 -1.92 -4.09
C TYR A 529 -7.32 -3.46 -4.10
N PHE A 530 -6.47 -3.98 -3.22
CA PHE A 530 -6.22 -5.42 -3.11
C PHE A 530 -7.35 -6.14 -2.35
N ASP A 531 -7.91 -5.54 -1.32
CA ASP A 531 -9.02 -6.10 -0.54
C ASP A 531 -10.25 -6.38 -1.39
N THR A 532 -10.68 -5.40 -2.20
CA THR A 532 -11.86 -5.58 -3.06
C THR A 532 -11.67 -6.67 -4.10
N ARG A 533 -10.44 -6.86 -4.57
CA ARG A 533 -10.08 -7.92 -5.52
C ARG A 533 -10.01 -9.28 -4.86
N ARG A 534 -9.25 -9.42 -3.76
CA ARG A 534 -9.14 -10.71 -3.07
C ARG A 534 -10.47 -11.24 -2.53
N TRP A 535 -11.40 -10.33 -2.17
CA TRP A 535 -12.78 -10.68 -1.78
C TRP A 535 -13.71 -10.96 -2.97
N LYS A 536 -13.27 -10.74 -4.20
CA LYS A 536 -14.07 -10.82 -5.43
C LYS A 536 -15.31 -9.93 -5.42
N ILE A 537 -15.21 -8.72 -4.86
CA ILE A 537 -16.29 -7.72 -4.87
C ILE A 537 -15.97 -6.50 -5.75
N ALA A 538 -14.80 -6.47 -6.39
CA ALA A 538 -14.38 -5.31 -7.18
C ALA A 538 -15.32 -4.97 -8.34
N GLU A 539 -15.96 -5.96 -8.96
CA GLU A 539 -16.99 -5.75 -10.00
C GLU A 539 -18.15 -4.88 -9.49
N ASN A 540 -18.53 -5.05 -8.22
CA ASN A 540 -19.66 -4.35 -7.61
C ASN A 540 -19.32 -2.94 -7.09
N VAL A 541 -18.05 -2.72 -6.66
CA VAL A 541 -17.66 -1.49 -5.95
C VAL A 541 -16.74 -0.60 -6.76
N SER A 542 -16.03 -1.14 -7.76
CA SER A 542 -15.07 -0.39 -8.59
C SER A 542 -15.60 -0.09 -9.99
N GLY A 543 -16.81 -0.53 -10.36
CA GLY A 543 -17.50 -0.21 -11.60
C GLY A 543 -18.73 0.69 -11.36
N GLY A 544 -19.25 1.30 -12.45
CA GLY A 544 -20.46 2.12 -12.41
C GLY A 544 -20.22 3.59 -12.05
N PRO A 545 -21.29 4.33 -11.75
CA PRO A 545 -21.23 5.78 -11.50
C PRO A 545 -20.53 6.08 -10.16
N VAL A 546 -19.61 7.03 -10.20
CA VAL A 546 -18.95 7.60 -9.02
C VAL A 546 -19.53 8.97 -8.73
N TYR A 547 -19.89 9.21 -7.49
CA TYR A 547 -20.52 10.44 -7.06
C TYR A 547 -19.54 11.33 -6.27
N GLY A 548 -19.80 12.65 -6.36
CA GLY A 548 -19.21 13.71 -5.58
C GLY A 548 -20.19 14.86 -5.42
N MET A 549 -19.70 16.02 -4.98
CA MET A 549 -20.49 17.25 -4.88
C MET A 549 -20.59 17.96 -6.24
N ASN A 550 -21.56 18.86 -6.39
CA ASN A 550 -21.72 19.67 -7.59
C ASN A 550 -20.68 20.79 -7.65
N LEU A 551 -19.53 20.52 -8.24
CA LEU A 551 -18.40 21.44 -8.37
C LEU A 551 -18.66 22.67 -9.26
N ASN A 552 -19.76 22.72 -9.99
CA ASN A 552 -20.14 23.81 -10.88
C ASN A 552 -21.11 24.79 -10.23
N ALA A 553 -21.38 24.62 -8.92
CA ALA A 553 -22.36 25.43 -8.20
C ALA A 553 -21.77 26.02 -6.90
N ASP A 554 -22.43 27.05 -6.40
CA ASP A 554 -22.21 27.68 -5.12
C ASP A 554 -23.44 27.46 -4.20
N GLY A 555 -23.31 27.89 -2.93
CA GLY A 555 -24.37 27.80 -1.93
C GLY A 555 -24.90 26.37 -1.75
N ASN A 556 -26.22 26.23 -1.60
CA ASN A 556 -26.84 24.93 -1.33
C ASN A 556 -26.73 23.95 -2.51
N ASP A 557 -26.62 24.47 -3.74
CA ASP A 557 -26.53 23.61 -4.95
C ASP A 557 -25.20 22.88 -5.05
N PHE A 558 -24.14 23.38 -4.42
CA PHE A 558 -22.87 22.66 -4.30
C PHE A 558 -23.04 21.30 -3.59
N PHE A 559 -23.86 21.24 -2.54
CA PHE A 559 -24.03 20.03 -1.72
C PHE A 559 -24.91 18.94 -2.39
N LYS A 560 -25.37 19.17 -3.62
CA LYS A 560 -26.09 18.14 -4.37
C LYS A 560 -25.12 17.09 -4.91
N ARG A 561 -25.41 15.83 -4.67
CA ARG A 561 -24.65 14.70 -5.23
C ARG A 561 -24.75 14.70 -6.76
N THR A 562 -23.64 14.63 -7.45
CA THR A 562 -23.58 14.52 -8.92
C THR A 562 -22.67 13.37 -9.32
N VAL A 563 -22.95 12.77 -10.49
CA VAL A 563 -22.04 11.80 -11.11
C VAL A 563 -20.83 12.56 -11.65
N ILE A 564 -19.64 12.21 -11.15
CA ILE A 564 -18.37 12.84 -11.57
C ILE A 564 -17.66 12.03 -12.67
N GLU A 565 -17.87 10.72 -12.69
CA GLU A 565 -17.41 9.79 -13.72
C GLU A 565 -18.19 8.49 -13.67
N THR A 566 -18.05 7.67 -14.73
CA THR A 566 -18.48 6.27 -14.73
C THR A 566 -17.29 5.37 -14.95
N ARG A 567 -17.05 4.46 -14.01
CA ARG A 567 -15.94 3.50 -14.04
C ARG A 567 -16.33 2.21 -14.73
N ILE A 568 -15.32 1.56 -15.30
CA ILE A 568 -15.46 0.25 -15.93
C ILE A 568 -14.52 -0.72 -15.21
N PHE A 569 -15.09 -1.83 -14.75
CA PHE A 569 -14.31 -2.94 -14.21
C PHE A 569 -14.66 -4.21 -15.00
N LYS A 570 -13.66 -4.89 -15.52
CA LYS A 570 -13.80 -6.17 -16.23
C LYS A 570 -13.18 -7.29 -15.42
N LYS A 571 -13.60 -8.53 -15.63
CA LYS A 571 -13.02 -9.70 -14.93
C LYS A 571 -11.50 -9.80 -15.08
N ARG A 572 -10.94 -9.37 -16.20
CA ARG A 572 -9.48 -9.33 -16.40
C ARG A 572 -8.77 -8.39 -15.40
N ASP A 573 -9.46 -7.34 -14.91
CA ASP A 573 -8.87 -6.32 -14.05
C ASP A 573 -8.66 -6.80 -12.60
N TYR A 574 -8.99 -8.06 -12.27
CA TYR A 574 -8.68 -8.67 -10.98
C TYR A 574 -7.17 -8.85 -10.75
N LEU A 575 -6.42 -9.18 -11.81
CA LEU A 575 -4.96 -9.34 -11.79
C LEU A 575 -4.32 -8.49 -12.89
N PHE A 576 -3.10 -8.04 -12.63
CA PHE A 576 -2.30 -7.43 -13.69
C PHE A 576 -1.99 -8.47 -14.77
N PRO A 577 -1.93 -8.06 -16.05
CA PRO A 577 -1.41 -8.94 -17.11
C PRO A 577 0.08 -9.23 -16.89
N ILE A 578 0.52 -10.41 -17.29
CA ILE A 578 1.95 -10.66 -17.46
C ILE A 578 2.46 -9.73 -18.58
N PRO A 579 3.60 -9.03 -18.41
CA PRO A 579 4.10 -8.11 -19.42
C PRO A 579 4.23 -8.78 -20.78
N ASN A 580 3.72 -8.16 -21.84
CA ASN A 580 3.66 -8.76 -23.16
C ASN A 580 5.04 -9.16 -23.72
N ASN A 581 6.06 -8.34 -23.46
CA ASN A 581 7.43 -8.64 -23.87
C ASN A 581 7.98 -9.93 -23.23
N GLU A 582 7.56 -10.27 -22.01
CA GLU A 582 7.97 -11.50 -21.33
C GLU A 582 7.25 -12.72 -21.92
N VAL A 583 5.95 -12.59 -22.20
CA VAL A 583 5.16 -13.65 -22.85
C VAL A 583 5.71 -13.97 -24.26
N LEU A 584 6.09 -12.92 -25.02
CA LEU A 584 6.67 -13.09 -26.36
C LEU A 584 8.06 -13.76 -26.36
N LYS A 585 8.84 -13.58 -25.29
CA LYS A 585 10.17 -14.19 -25.14
C LYS A 585 10.11 -15.63 -24.61
N ASN A 586 9.04 -15.97 -23.92
CA ASN A 586 8.92 -17.23 -23.19
C ASN A 586 7.53 -17.85 -23.40
N GLU A 587 7.43 -18.81 -24.29
CA GLU A 587 6.18 -19.54 -24.63
C GLU A 587 5.59 -20.35 -23.46
N LYS A 588 6.36 -20.55 -22.37
CA LYS A 588 5.85 -21.19 -21.16
C LYS A 588 5.08 -20.21 -20.25
N LEU A 589 5.18 -18.90 -20.50
CA LEU A 589 4.45 -17.89 -19.74
C LEU A 589 3.03 -17.70 -20.31
N ILE A 590 2.06 -18.31 -19.64
CA ILE A 590 0.65 -18.14 -20.00
C ILE A 590 0.11 -16.82 -19.44
N GLN A 591 -0.60 -16.05 -20.27
CA GLN A 591 -1.21 -14.79 -19.90
C GLN A 591 -2.38 -14.96 -18.91
N ASN A 592 -2.65 -13.96 -18.07
CA ASN A 592 -3.83 -13.94 -17.21
C ASN A 592 -5.13 -13.82 -18.03
N VAL A 593 -6.25 -14.32 -17.47
CA VAL A 593 -7.55 -14.39 -18.17
C VAL A 593 -7.99 -13.02 -18.68
N GLY A 594 -8.33 -12.95 -19.97
CA GLY A 594 -8.89 -11.76 -20.60
C GLY A 594 -7.90 -10.70 -21.08
N TRP A 595 -6.58 -11.00 -20.96
CA TRP A 595 -5.49 -10.14 -21.44
C TRP A 595 -4.87 -10.62 -22.74
#